data_6bb23b7ddff4942e1fc32a1ec2e27137
#
_entry.id   6bb23b7ddff4942e1fc32a1ec2e27137
#
_cell.length_a   1.000
_cell.length_b   1.000
_cell.length_c   1.000
_cell.angle_alpha   90.00
_cell.angle_beta   90.00
_cell.angle_gamma   90.00
#
_symmetry.space_group_name_H-M   'P 1'
#
loop_
_entity.id
_entity.type
_entity.pdbx_description
1 polymer ?
#
loop_
_entity_poly.entity_id
_entity_poly.type
_entity_poly.pdbx_seq_one_letter_code
_entity_poly.pdbx_strand_id
1 'polypeptide(L)' 'MQTTTATYQISVTTPAGSLSFLKDMPTRPKTKKGIKSQNNKLSKWVEKQYPNYTEYEIALVEC' A
#
# COMPACT_ATOMS: atom_id res chain seq x y z
N MET A 1 2.56 5.04 24.61
CA MET A 1 1.34 4.90 23.83
C MET A 1 1.61 4.02 22.63
N GLN A 2 0.80 3.02 22.40
CA GLN A 2 1.02 2.10 21.30
C GLN A 2 0.48 2.68 20.00
N THR A 3 1.27 2.48 18.94
CA THR A 3 0.86 2.86 17.61
C THR A 3 -0.07 1.81 17.04
N THR A 4 -1.21 2.23 16.52
CA THR A 4 -2.16 1.32 15.89
C THR A 4 -2.11 1.38 14.38
N THR A 5 -1.17 2.15 13.83
CA THR A 5 -1.03 2.32 12.40
C THR A 5 0.00 1.34 11.82
N ALA A 6 -0.14 1.05 10.54
CA ALA A 6 0.83 0.27 9.79
C ALA A 6 1.29 1.09 8.59
N THR A 7 2.56 1.03 8.28
CA THR A 7 3.13 1.77 7.14
C THR A 7 3.47 0.82 6.01
N TYR A 8 2.98 1.12 4.82
CA TYR A 8 3.24 0.33 3.63
C TYR A 8 4.07 1.14 2.64
N GLN A 9 5.00 0.47 1.99
CA GLN A 9 5.72 1.06 0.87
C GLN A 9 5.02 0.65 -0.42
N ILE A 10 4.65 1.65 -1.21
CA ILE A 10 3.94 1.43 -2.46
C ILE A 10 4.84 1.90 -3.60
N SER A 11 5.11 0.99 -4.54
CA SER A 11 5.86 1.31 -5.75
C SER A 11 4.94 1.14 -6.93
N VAL A 12 4.86 2.18 -7.77
CA VAL A 12 3.99 2.17 -8.95
C VAL A 12 4.84 2.47 -10.17
N THR A 13 4.70 1.63 -11.19
CA THR A 13 5.37 1.83 -12.47
C THR A 13 4.33 2.25 -13.51
N THR A 14 4.59 3.35 -14.21
CA THR A 14 3.72 3.84 -15.26
C THR A 14 4.56 4.07 -16.52
N PRO A 15 3.93 4.24 -17.69
CA PRO A 15 4.67 4.58 -18.91
C PRO A 15 5.47 5.87 -18.81
N ALA A 16 5.05 6.77 -17.91
CA ALA A 16 5.78 8.03 -17.69
C ALA A 16 6.94 7.90 -16.73
N GLY A 17 7.08 6.75 -16.04
CA GLY A 17 8.15 6.51 -15.09
C GLY A 17 7.64 5.74 -13.88
N SER A 18 8.52 5.50 -12.93
CA SER A 18 8.15 4.81 -11.70
C SER A 18 8.28 5.73 -10.51
N LEU A 19 7.48 5.45 -9.48
CA LEU A 19 7.53 6.21 -8.24
C LEU A 19 7.29 5.28 -7.06
N SER A 20 7.77 5.70 -5.90
CA SER A 20 7.53 4.96 -4.66
C SER A 20 7.28 5.94 -3.53
N PHE A 21 6.46 5.53 -2.59
CA PHE A 21 6.10 6.38 -1.46
C PHE A 21 5.61 5.50 -0.31
N LEU A 22 5.51 6.10 0.86
CA LEU A 22 5.01 5.41 2.05
C LEU A 22 3.57 5.86 2.30
N LYS A 23 2.74 4.92 2.71
CA LYS A 23 1.36 5.22 3.04
C LYS A 23 0.99 4.55 4.36
N ASP A 24 0.42 5.33 5.27
CA ASP A 24 0.00 4.82 6.57
C ASP A 24 -1.45 4.38 6.52
N MET A 25 -1.71 3.23 7.12
CA MET A 25 -3.07 2.74 7.31
C MET A 25 -3.51 3.03 8.75
N PRO A 26 -4.79 3.37 8.96
CA PRO A 26 -5.26 3.75 10.29
C PRO A 26 -5.29 2.61 11.30
N THR A 27 -5.24 1.36 10.84
CA THR A 27 -5.26 0.20 11.72
C THR A 27 -4.09 -0.72 11.40
N ARG A 28 -3.63 -1.38 12.46
CA ARG A 28 -2.52 -2.33 12.35
C ARG A 28 -3.10 -3.74 12.23
N PRO A 29 -2.76 -4.48 11.16
CA PRO A 29 -3.25 -5.84 11.01
C PRO A 29 -2.56 -6.77 12.00
N LYS A 30 -3.33 -7.67 12.61
CA LYS A 30 -2.81 -8.66 13.54
C LYS A 30 -2.63 -10.02 12.91
N THR A 31 -3.22 -10.23 11.74
CA THR A 31 -3.20 -11.51 11.05
C THR A 31 -2.84 -11.33 9.59
N LYS A 32 -2.48 -12.44 8.94
CA LYS A 32 -2.20 -12.41 7.50
C LYS A 32 -3.42 -11.99 6.69
N LYS A 33 -4.61 -12.37 7.14
CA LYS A 33 -5.85 -11.94 6.49
C LYS A 33 -6.01 -10.43 6.55
N GLY A 34 -5.68 -9.83 7.70
CA GLY A 34 -5.74 -8.39 7.86
C GLY A 34 -4.77 -7.68 6.93
N ILE A 35 -3.56 -8.20 6.81
CA ILE A 35 -2.56 -7.64 5.89
C ILE A 35 -3.05 -7.72 4.46
N LYS A 36 -3.59 -8.88 4.07
CA LYS A 36 -4.10 -9.07 2.72
C LYS A 36 -5.27 -8.14 2.43
N SER A 37 -6.15 -7.94 3.41
CA SER A 37 -7.28 -7.03 3.28
C SER A 37 -6.82 -5.60 3.06
N GLN A 38 -5.82 -5.16 3.81
CA GLN A 38 -5.26 -3.82 3.63
C GLN A 38 -4.55 -3.68 2.30
N ASN A 39 -3.83 -4.71 1.86
CA ASN A 39 -3.20 -4.71 0.54
C ASN A 39 -4.25 -4.54 -0.55
N ASN A 40 -5.40 -5.20 -0.43
CA ASN A 40 -6.48 -5.06 -1.40
C ASN A 40 -7.02 -3.64 -1.45
N LYS A 41 -7.18 -3.01 -0.28
CA LYS A 41 -7.63 -1.62 -0.23
C LYS A 41 -6.63 -0.68 -0.88
N LEU A 42 -5.36 -0.89 -0.60
CA LEU A 42 -4.30 -0.08 -1.20
C LEU A 42 -4.20 -0.31 -2.70
N SER A 43 -4.40 -1.54 -3.13
CA SER A 43 -4.41 -1.88 -4.55
C SER A 43 -5.49 -1.11 -5.30
N LYS A 44 -6.70 -1.08 -4.75
CA LYS A 44 -7.80 -0.30 -5.34
C LYS A 44 -7.50 1.18 -5.33
N TRP A 45 -6.87 1.66 -4.27
CA TRP A 45 -6.47 3.06 -4.19
C TRP A 45 -5.46 3.40 -5.28
N VAL A 46 -4.48 2.53 -5.51
CA VAL A 46 -3.48 2.72 -6.55
C VAL A 46 -4.14 2.77 -7.93
N GLU A 47 -5.05 1.85 -8.20
CA GLU A 47 -5.76 1.83 -9.47
C GLU A 47 -6.54 3.11 -9.70
N LYS A 48 -7.08 3.69 -8.65
CA LYS A 48 -7.85 4.92 -8.74
C LYS A 48 -6.95 6.14 -8.94
N GLN A 49 -5.82 6.18 -8.27
CA GLN A 49 -4.89 7.31 -8.35
C GLN A 49 -4.03 7.26 -9.59
N TYR A 50 -3.68 6.07 -10.03
CA TYR A 50 -2.77 5.86 -11.16
C TYR A 50 -3.40 4.90 -12.16
N PRO A 51 -4.45 5.33 -12.88
CA PRO A 51 -5.16 4.42 -13.78
C PRO A 51 -4.30 3.92 -14.95
N ASN A 52 -3.19 4.56 -15.21
CA ASN A 52 -2.29 4.19 -16.30
C ASN A 52 -1.12 3.31 -15.84
N TYR A 53 -1.18 2.82 -14.60
CA TYR A 53 -0.09 2.00 -14.10
C TYR A 53 0.06 0.72 -14.92
N THR A 54 1.31 0.28 -15.10
CA THR A 54 1.61 -0.99 -15.75
C THR A 54 1.90 -2.07 -14.71
N GLU A 55 2.42 -1.64 -13.56
CA GLU A 55 2.83 -2.56 -12.52
C GLU A 55 2.85 -1.81 -11.19
N TYR A 56 2.58 -2.52 -10.09
CA TYR A 56 2.71 -1.92 -8.78
C TYR A 56 3.11 -2.99 -7.76
N GLU A 57 3.65 -2.54 -6.64
CA GLU A 57 4.04 -3.41 -5.55
C GLU A 57 3.71 -2.73 -4.23
N ILE A 58 3.18 -3.49 -3.29
CA ILE A 58 2.82 -3.01 -1.97
C ILE A 58 3.49 -3.92 -0.95
N ALA A 59 4.27 -3.34 -0.05
CA ALA A 59 4.98 -4.09 0.97
C ALA A 59 4.78 -3.46 2.34
N LEU A 60 4.52 -4.28 3.35
CA LEU A 60 4.43 -3.81 4.72
C LEU A 60 5.83 -3.53 5.23
N VAL A 61 6.10 -2.26 5.55
CA VAL A 61 7.42 -1.83 6.01
C VAL A 61 7.49 -1.82 7.52
N GLU A 62 6.41 -1.38 8.16
CA GLU A 62 6.40 -1.23 9.60
C GLU A 62 4.99 -1.45 10.14
N CYS A 63 4.90 -2.09 11.27
CA CYS A 63 3.63 -2.29 11.95
C CYS A 63 3.77 -2.33 13.47
#